data_54501e1f3c75ac4097d8ec1a49bd997c
#
_entry.id   54501e1f3c75ac4097d8ec1a49bd997c
#
_cell.length_a   1.000
_cell.length_b   1.000
_cell.length_c   1.000
_cell.angle_alpha   90.00
_cell.angle_beta   90.00
_cell.angle_gamma   90.00
#
_symmetry.space_group_name_H-M   'P 1'
#
loop_
_entity.id
_entity.type
_entity.pdbx_description
1 polymer ?
#
loop_
_entity_poly.entity_id
_entity_poly.type
_entity_poly.pdbx_seq_one_letter_code
_entity_poly.pdbx_strand_id
1 'polypeptide(L)'
;GTDLSLVLAFFNQGEVCTCPSRALVQEDMYEEFMAKVVERTKSIKRGNPLDTDVQVGAQASKEQFDKIMSYLDIGKQEGAEVLTGGGREEMDDAYNNGFYVQPTLFKGKNNMRVFQEEIFGPVVGVTTFKDEEEALAIANDTEFGLGAGLWTRDINRAYRMGRAIQAGRVWTNCYHQYPAHAAFGGYKKSGVGRENHKMALDHYQQTKNLLVSYDINPLGFF
;
A
#
# COMPACT_ATOMS: atom_id res chain seq x y z
N GLY A 1 -7.72 6.11 16.43
CA GLY A 1 -7.27 4.94 15.67
C GLY A 1 -7.07 5.15 14.18
N THR A 2 -7.66 6.18 13.59
CA THR A 2 -7.57 6.47 12.13
C THR A 2 -6.28 7.17 11.73
N ASP A 3 -5.60 7.75 12.67
CA ASP A 3 -4.38 8.54 12.55
C ASP A 3 -3.14 7.68 12.17
N LEU A 4 -3.06 6.47 12.71
CA LEU A 4 -1.88 5.61 12.52
C LEU A 4 -1.78 4.96 11.14
N SER A 5 -2.88 4.69 10.49
CA SER A 5 -2.89 3.89 9.27
C SER A 5 -2.42 4.65 8.04
N LEU A 6 -2.74 5.94 7.94
CA LEU A 6 -2.25 6.74 6.83
C LEU A 6 -0.76 7.07 6.98
N VAL A 7 -0.29 7.22 8.22
CA VAL A 7 1.13 7.43 8.53
C VAL A 7 1.98 6.19 8.19
N LEU A 8 1.38 4.99 8.16
CA LEU A 8 2.05 3.77 7.67
C LEU A 8 2.46 3.86 6.19
N ALA A 9 1.92 4.81 5.43
CA ALA A 9 2.39 5.12 4.08
C ALA A 9 3.86 5.56 4.03
N PHE A 10 4.35 6.10 5.14
CA PHE A 10 5.72 6.60 5.26
C PHE A 10 6.67 5.61 5.96
N PHE A 11 6.14 4.47 6.41
CA PHE A 11 6.94 3.40 7.00
C PHE A 11 8.03 2.96 6.03
N ASN A 12 9.25 2.75 6.55
CA ASN A 12 10.43 2.43 5.74
C ASN A 12 10.59 3.38 4.53
N GLN A 13 10.48 4.71 4.76
CA GLN A 13 10.50 5.79 3.76
C GLN A 13 9.54 5.60 2.56
N GLY A 14 8.47 4.82 2.73
CA GLY A 14 7.51 4.50 1.68
C GLY A 14 7.94 3.39 0.72
N GLU A 15 9.10 2.78 0.93
CA GLU A 15 9.63 1.68 0.13
C GLU A 15 9.14 0.33 0.64
N VAL A 16 7.81 0.17 0.72
CA VAL A 16 7.12 -1.08 1.08
C VAL A 16 5.92 -1.27 0.15
N CYS A 17 5.84 -2.43 -0.48
CA CYS A 17 4.79 -2.76 -1.46
C CYS A 17 3.35 -2.61 -0.92
N THR A 18 3.16 -2.72 0.40
CA THR A 18 1.86 -2.55 1.06
C THR A 18 1.71 -1.20 1.76
N CYS A 19 2.61 -0.25 1.56
CA CYS A 19 2.36 1.12 2.01
C CYS A 19 1.10 1.68 1.34
N PRO A 20 0.16 2.29 2.09
CA PRO A 20 -1.01 2.91 1.51
C PRO A 20 -0.61 4.06 0.58
N SER A 21 -0.71 3.86 -0.73
CA SER A 21 -0.38 4.89 -1.74
C SER A 21 -1.57 5.80 -2.06
N ARG A 22 -2.79 5.32 -1.78
CA ARG A 22 -4.03 6.09 -1.93
C ARG A 22 -4.84 6.07 -0.65
N ALA A 23 -5.35 7.22 -0.24
CA ALA A 23 -6.30 7.38 0.84
C ALA A 23 -7.62 7.90 0.31
N LEU A 24 -8.67 7.11 0.50
CA LEU A 24 -10.05 7.47 0.16
C LEU A 24 -10.74 7.92 1.45
N VAL A 25 -11.19 9.15 1.50
CA VAL A 25 -11.78 9.77 2.70
C VAL A 25 -13.20 10.20 2.39
N GLN A 26 -14.16 9.81 3.25
CA GLN A 26 -15.55 10.26 3.10
C GLN A 26 -15.63 11.79 3.19
N GLU A 27 -16.40 12.42 2.29
CA GLU A 27 -16.46 13.88 2.17
C GLU A 27 -16.76 14.58 3.50
N ASP A 28 -17.73 14.09 4.24
CA ASP A 28 -18.17 14.68 5.52
C ASP A 28 -17.09 14.66 6.61
N MET A 29 -16.09 13.76 6.49
CA MET A 29 -14.99 13.61 7.45
C MET A 29 -13.71 14.30 6.99
N TYR A 30 -13.65 14.74 5.74
CA TYR A 30 -12.40 15.11 5.08
C TYR A 30 -11.63 16.19 5.85
N GLU A 31 -12.25 17.30 6.17
CA GLU A 31 -11.58 18.46 6.77
C GLU A 31 -10.97 18.12 8.15
N GLU A 32 -11.78 17.51 9.04
CA GLU A 32 -11.30 17.14 10.37
C GLU A 32 -10.23 16.08 10.33
N PHE A 33 -10.42 15.07 9.48
CA PHE A 33 -9.48 13.96 9.34
C PHE A 33 -8.15 14.43 8.76
N MET A 34 -8.18 15.18 7.67
CA MET A 34 -6.98 15.64 6.98
C MET A 34 -6.19 16.66 7.78
N ALA A 35 -6.83 17.51 8.58
CA ALA A 35 -6.12 18.41 9.49
C ALA A 35 -5.20 17.62 10.44
N LYS A 36 -5.70 16.54 11.05
CA LYS A 36 -4.93 15.65 11.93
C LYS A 36 -3.83 14.90 11.20
N VAL A 37 -4.12 14.41 9.99
CA VAL A 37 -3.16 13.67 9.17
C VAL A 37 -1.99 14.56 8.74
N VAL A 38 -2.27 15.78 8.29
CA VAL A 38 -1.25 16.77 7.88
C VAL A 38 -0.36 17.14 9.08
N GLU A 39 -0.96 17.43 10.24
CA GLU A 39 -0.21 17.72 11.47
C GLU A 39 0.71 16.55 11.84
N ARG A 40 0.19 15.33 11.85
CA ARG A 40 0.96 14.13 12.16
C ARG A 40 2.08 13.88 11.15
N THR A 41 1.81 14.08 9.86
CA THR A 41 2.82 13.93 8.80
C THR A 41 3.97 14.91 8.98
N LYS A 42 3.68 16.16 9.31
CA LYS A 42 4.70 17.20 9.61
C LYS A 42 5.55 16.85 10.82
N SER A 43 5.00 16.14 11.80
CA SER A 43 5.72 15.75 13.03
C SER A 43 6.65 14.54 12.84
N ILE A 44 6.65 13.88 11.69
CA ILE A 44 7.54 12.74 11.41
C ILE A 44 8.99 13.25 11.40
N LYS A 45 9.82 12.66 12.24
CA LYS A 45 11.26 12.98 12.30
C LYS A 45 12.02 12.20 11.22
N ARG A 46 12.76 12.92 10.40
CA ARG A 46 13.67 12.38 9.37
C ARG A 46 15.09 12.55 9.82
N GLY A 47 15.97 11.60 9.48
CA GLY A 47 17.38 11.68 9.89
C GLY A 47 18.13 10.36 9.78
N ASN A 48 19.15 10.22 10.60
CA ASN A 48 19.93 8.99 10.69
C ASN A 48 19.07 7.85 11.25
N PRO A 49 18.88 6.75 10.50
CA PRO A 49 18.04 5.62 10.95
C PRO A 49 18.59 4.86 12.15
N LEU A 50 19.84 5.12 12.56
CA LEU A 50 20.44 4.57 13.79
C LEU A 50 20.02 5.36 15.05
N ASP A 51 19.46 6.55 14.89
CA ASP A 51 18.94 7.33 16.00
C ASP A 51 17.54 6.86 16.36
N THR A 52 17.32 6.51 17.61
CA THR A 52 16.05 5.93 18.10
C THR A 52 14.86 6.87 17.99
N ASP A 53 15.09 8.17 17.88
CA ASP A 53 14.07 9.21 17.73
C ASP A 53 13.67 9.44 16.26
N VAL A 54 14.46 8.96 15.32
CA VAL A 54 14.19 9.10 13.88
C VAL A 54 13.18 8.04 13.41
N GLN A 55 12.22 8.45 12.62
CA GLN A 55 11.13 7.61 12.14
C GLN A 55 11.29 7.25 10.67
N VAL A 56 11.93 8.12 9.87
CA VAL A 56 12.10 7.94 8.43
C VAL A 56 13.53 8.31 8.04
N GLY A 57 14.19 7.40 7.33
CA GLY A 57 15.53 7.56 6.77
C GLY A 57 15.53 8.06 5.32
N ALA A 58 16.70 7.98 4.68
CA ALA A 58 16.88 8.28 3.28
C ALA A 58 16.31 7.16 2.38
N GLN A 59 16.00 7.49 1.12
CA GLN A 59 15.68 6.50 0.09
C GLN A 59 16.87 5.58 -0.16
N ALA A 60 16.59 4.34 -0.58
CA ALA A 60 17.61 3.31 -0.73
C ALA A 60 18.64 3.60 -1.83
N SER A 61 18.30 4.41 -2.84
CA SER A 61 19.20 4.73 -3.95
C SER A 61 18.89 6.10 -4.57
N LYS A 62 19.88 6.62 -5.32
CA LYS A 62 19.69 7.83 -6.12
C LYS A 62 18.61 7.66 -7.20
N GLU A 63 18.58 6.50 -7.83
CA GLU A 63 17.60 6.19 -8.87
C GLU A 63 16.17 6.28 -8.31
N GLN A 64 15.92 5.68 -7.15
CA GLN A 64 14.63 5.74 -6.50
C GLN A 64 14.29 7.16 -6.03
N PHE A 65 15.27 7.88 -5.50
CA PHE A 65 15.09 9.29 -5.15
C PHE A 65 14.68 10.13 -6.37
N ASP A 66 15.41 10.01 -7.48
CA ASP A 66 15.11 10.76 -8.71
C ASP A 66 13.72 10.40 -9.28
N LYS A 67 13.36 9.11 -9.22
CA LYS A 67 12.00 8.64 -9.57
C LYS A 67 10.94 9.35 -8.72
N ILE A 68 11.08 9.33 -7.41
CA ILE A 68 10.11 9.97 -6.50
C ILE A 68 10.00 11.45 -6.80
N MET A 69 11.13 12.15 -6.92
CA MET A 69 11.15 13.58 -7.24
C MET A 69 10.41 13.89 -8.55
N SER A 70 10.60 13.06 -9.59
CA SER A 70 9.87 13.20 -10.85
C SER A 70 8.35 13.06 -10.67
N TYR A 71 7.89 12.16 -9.81
CA TYR A 71 6.45 12.02 -9.50
C TYR A 71 5.89 13.18 -8.68
N LEU A 72 6.69 13.81 -7.81
CA LEU A 72 6.28 15.03 -7.13
C LEU A 72 6.01 16.16 -8.13
N ASP A 73 6.85 16.27 -9.17
CA ASP A 73 6.65 17.24 -10.23
C ASP A 73 5.46 16.89 -11.14
N ILE A 74 5.29 15.61 -11.50
CA ILE A 74 4.13 15.11 -12.26
C ILE A 74 2.83 15.44 -11.53
N GLY A 75 2.75 15.17 -10.22
CA GLY A 75 1.55 15.47 -9.44
C GLY A 75 1.18 16.95 -9.46
N LYS A 76 2.16 17.82 -9.29
CA LYS A 76 1.97 19.28 -9.40
C LYS A 76 1.53 19.70 -10.81
N GLN A 77 2.15 19.15 -11.87
CA GLN A 77 1.82 19.44 -13.26
C GLN A 77 0.41 18.98 -13.65
N GLU A 78 -0.05 17.85 -13.10
CA GLU A 78 -1.42 17.36 -13.28
C GLU A 78 -2.45 18.11 -12.44
N GLY A 79 -2.03 19.05 -11.59
CA GLY A 79 -2.89 19.91 -10.78
C GLY A 79 -3.29 19.27 -9.43
N ALA A 80 -2.55 18.29 -8.94
CA ALA A 80 -2.74 17.82 -7.57
C ALA A 80 -2.30 18.90 -6.56
N GLU A 81 -3.12 19.14 -5.55
CA GLU A 81 -2.81 20.07 -4.47
C GLU A 81 -1.84 19.42 -3.48
N VAL A 82 -0.74 20.09 -3.18
CA VAL A 82 0.22 19.66 -2.16
C VAL A 82 -0.30 20.07 -0.78
N LEU A 83 -0.74 19.12 0.02
CA LEU A 83 -1.21 19.37 1.40
C LEU A 83 -0.04 19.51 2.37
N THR A 84 1.03 18.77 2.16
CA THR A 84 2.31 18.87 2.91
C THR A 84 3.42 18.16 2.14
N GLY A 85 4.68 18.52 2.42
CA GLY A 85 5.85 18.00 1.74
C GLY A 85 6.01 18.54 0.32
N GLY A 86 6.24 17.67 -0.64
CA GLY A 86 6.31 18.02 -2.07
C GLY A 86 7.70 18.34 -2.59
N GLY A 87 8.75 17.94 -1.88
CA GLY A 87 10.12 18.20 -2.29
C GLY A 87 11.16 17.33 -1.58
N ARG A 88 12.41 17.64 -1.88
CA ARG A 88 13.55 17.11 -1.14
C ARG A 88 13.52 17.64 0.30
N GLU A 89 13.87 16.80 1.25
CA GLU A 89 14.11 17.28 2.62
C GLU A 89 15.48 17.95 2.71
N GLU A 90 15.51 19.12 3.30
CA GLU A 90 16.77 19.78 3.67
C GLU A 90 17.26 19.21 5.00
N MET A 91 18.48 18.70 5.01
CA MET A 91 19.09 18.04 6.15
C MET A 91 20.29 18.85 6.62
N ASP A 92 20.72 18.60 7.86
CA ASP A 92 21.99 19.15 8.37
C ASP A 92 23.17 18.71 7.50
N ASP A 93 24.27 19.45 7.53
CA ASP A 93 25.45 19.26 6.69
C ASP A 93 25.93 17.82 6.58
N ALA A 94 25.86 17.04 7.66
CA ALA A 94 26.27 15.65 7.70
C ALA A 94 25.43 14.73 6.79
N TYR A 95 24.17 15.08 6.52
CA TYR A 95 23.20 14.26 5.80
C TYR A 95 22.68 14.94 4.53
N ASN A 96 23.11 16.17 4.23
CA ASN A 96 22.59 16.96 3.12
C ASN A 96 22.83 16.33 1.74
N ASN A 97 23.80 15.45 1.63
CA ASN A 97 24.03 14.65 0.40
C ASN A 97 23.19 13.37 0.33
N GLY A 98 22.39 13.06 1.36
CA GLY A 98 21.52 11.90 1.40
C GLY A 98 20.26 12.08 0.54
N PHE A 99 19.59 10.97 0.28
CA PHE A 99 18.40 10.91 -0.58
C PHE A 99 17.12 11.07 0.23
N TYR A 100 16.99 12.18 0.95
CA TYR A 100 15.85 12.45 1.82
C TYR A 100 14.72 13.14 1.05
N VAL A 101 13.52 12.59 1.18
CA VAL A 101 12.29 13.11 0.58
C VAL A 101 11.30 13.47 1.69
N GLN A 102 10.66 14.62 1.57
CA GLN A 102 9.61 15.02 2.48
C GLN A 102 8.40 14.08 2.38
N PRO A 103 7.89 13.53 3.50
CA PRO A 103 6.59 12.87 3.51
C PRO A 103 5.52 13.77 2.87
N THR A 104 4.94 13.30 1.78
CA THR A 104 4.12 14.13 0.89
C THR A 104 2.68 13.60 0.81
N LEU A 105 1.74 14.52 0.97
CA LEU A 105 0.32 14.27 0.75
C LEU A 105 -0.17 15.14 -0.41
N PHE A 106 -0.73 14.51 -1.45
CA PHE A 106 -1.41 15.16 -2.54
C PHE A 106 -2.92 15.00 -2.40
N LYS A 107 -3.68 16.07 -2.57
CA LYS A 107 -5.12 16.00 -2.83
C LYS A 107 -5.36 16.05 -4.33
N GLY A 108 -6.11 15.10 -4.86
CA GLY A 108 -6.33 15.04 -6.30
C GLY A 108 -7.42 14.07 -6.72
N LYS A 109 -7.45 13.76 -8.00
CA LYS A 109 -8.39 12.83 -8.64
C LYS A 109 -7.74 11.47 -8.87
N ASN A 110 -8.52 10.40 -8.78
CA ASN A 110 -8.01 9.03 -8.92
C ASN A 110 -7.35 8.74 -10.29
N ASN A 111 -7.70 9.47 -11.35
CA ASN A 111 -7.12 9.30 -12.68
C ASN A 111 -5.75 9.96 -12.89
N MET A 112 -5.23 10.68 -11.90
CA MET A 112 -3.88 11.26 -11.96
C MET A 112 -2.83 10.16 -11.81
N ARG A 113 -1.67 10.32 -12.45
CA ARG A 113 -0.57 9.35 -12.41
C ARG A 113 -0.09 9.06 -10.98
N VAL A 114 -0.04 10.07 -10.12
CA VAL A 114 0.35 9.92 -8.71
C VAL A 114 -0.64 9.06 -7.90
N PHE A 115 -1.83 8.76 -8.45
CA PHE A 115 -2.81 7.83 -7.86
C PHE A 115 -2.80 6.46 -8.56
N GLN A 116 -2.38 6.39 -9.81
CA GLN A 116 -2.48 5.18 -10.63
C GLN A 116 -1.16 4.42 -10.74
N GLU A 117 -0.04 5.08 -10.62
CA GLU A 117 1.29 4.50 -10.82
C GLU A 117 2.00 4.28 -9.48
N GLU A 118 2.83 3.24 -9.39
CA GLU A 118 3.59 2.92 -8.19
C GLU A 118 4.82 3.83 -8.06
N ILE A 119 4.76 4.77 -7.11
CA ILE A 119 5.87 5.70 -6.82
C ILE A 119 6.95 5.00 -5.98
N PHE A 120 6.55 4.16 -5.03
CA PHE A 120 7.42 3.44 -4.09
C PHE A 120 8.28 4.37 -3.23
N GLY A 121 7.63 5.36 -2.64
CA GLY A 121 8.25 6.41 -1.82
C GLY A 121 7.25 7.05 -0.87
N PRO A 122 7.65 8.05 -0.06
CA PRO A 122 6.82 8.63 0.97
C PRO A 122 5.78 9.61 0.38
N VAL A 123 4.92 9.12 -0.51
CA VAL A 123 3.94 9.92 -1.25
C VAL A 123 2.57 9.24 -1.21
N VAL A 124 1.54 9.98 -0.84
CA VAL A 124 0.15 9.52 -0.77
C VAL A 124 -0.75 10.44 -1.58
N GLY A 125 -1.57 9.86 -2.44
CA GLY A 125 -2.69 10.53 -3.07
C GLY A 125 -3.95 10.43 -2.21
N VAL A 126 -4.56 11.56 -1.90
CA VAL A 126 -5.80 11.65 -1.12
C VAL A 126 -6.93 12.10 -2.02
N THR A 127 -8.02 11.34 -2.06
CA THR A 127 -9.25 11.69 -2.77
C THR A 127 -10.46 11.47 -1.88
N THR A 128 -11.58 12.10 -2.21
CA THR A 128 -12.82 11.95 -1.45
C THR A 128 -13.80 11.02 -2.14
N PHE A 129 -14.75 10.51 -1.38
CA PHE A 129 -15.91 9.77 -1.86
C PHE A 129 -17.15 10.14 -1.06
N LYS A 130 -18.34 9.97 -1.65
CA LYS A 130 -19.64 10.28 -1.03
C LYS A 130 -20.23 9.09 -0.29
N ASP A 131 -20.22 7.93 -0.92
CA ASP A 131 -20.86 6.73 -0.43
C ASP A 131 -20.04 5.46 -0.63
N GLU A 132 -20.55 4.33 -0.16
CA GLU A 132 -19.88 3.03 -0.19
C GLU A 132 -19.63 2.54 -1.62
N GLU A 133 -20.56 2.82 -2.55
CA GLU A 133 -20.47 2.40 -3.95
C GLU A 133 -19.35 3.15 -4.68
N GLU A 134 -19.29 4.46 -4.50
CA GLU A 134 -18.22 5.28 -5.06
C GLU A 134 -16.84 4.92 -4.46
N ALA A 135 -16.78 4.71 -3.13
CA ALA A 135 -15.56 4.26 -2.48
C ALA A 135 -15.03 2.96 -3.08
N LEU A 136 -15.93 1.98 -3.30
CA LEU A 136 -15.57 0.70 -3.90
C LEU A 136 -15.11 0.85 -5.35
N ALA A 137 -15.81 1.67 -6.13
CA ALA A 137 -15.45 1.94 -7.51
C ALA A 137 -14.04 2.54 -7.60
N ILE A 138 -13.74 3.58 -6.83
CA ILE A 138 -12.43 4.23 -6.78
C ILE A 138 -11.35 3.24 -6.28
N ALA A 139 -11.64 2.47 -5.22
CA ALA A 139 -10.69 1.51 -4.66
C ALA A 139 -10.26 0.48 -5.70
N ASN A 140 -11.18 0.01 -6.52
CA ASN A 140 -10.94 -1.00 -7.56
C ASN A 140 -10.43 -0.42 -8.89
N ASP A 141 -10.51 0.88 -9.09
CA ASP A 141 -10.04 1.57 -10.30
C ASP A 141 -8.52 1.78 -10.23
N THR A 142 -7.77 0.71 -10.39
CA THR A 142 -6.31 0.63 -10.48
C THR A 142 -5.89 -0.70 -11.09
N GLU A 143 -4.72 -0.73 -11.69
CA GLU A 143 -4.10 -1.96 -12.20
C GLU A 143 -3.53 -2.87 -11.09
N PHE A 144 -3.44 -2.38 -9.86
CA PHE A 144 -2.87 -3.08 -8.71
C PHE A 144 -3.95 -3.62 -7.76
N GLY A 145 -3.55 -4.57 -6.92
CA GLY A 145 -4.44 -5.17 -5.93
C GLY A 145 -3.67 -6.03 -4.93
N LEU A 146 -2.65 -5.48 -4.27
CA LEU A 146 -1.88 -6.21 -3.27
C LEU A 146 -2.56 -6.17 -1.90
N GLY A 147 -2.78 -4.98 -1.37
CA GLY A 147 -3.36 -4.77 -0.06
C GLY A 147 -4.29 -3.57 -0.02
N ALA A 148 -5.29 -3.64 0.86
CA ALA A 148 -6.20 -2.54 1.15
C ALA A 148 -6.54 -2.50 2.63
N GLY A 149 -6.76 -1.30 3.17
CA GLY A 149 -7.26 -1.07 4.51
C GLY A 149 -8.65 -0.45 4.49
N LEU A 150 -9.50 -0.88 5.41
CA LEU A 150 -10.87 -0.44 5.57
C LEU A 150 -11.13 -0.13 7.04
N TRP A 151 -11.74 1.01 7.34
CA TRP A 151 -12.14 1.40 8.69
C TRP A 151 -13.63 1.64 8.76
N THR A 152 -14.33 0.84 9.54
CA THR A 152 -15.77 0.94 9.75
C THR A 152 -16.17 0.32 11.08
N ARG A 153 -17.26 0.83 11.69
CA ARG A 153 -17.91 0.22 12.85
C ARG A 153 -19.07 -0.70 12.45
N ASP A 154 -19.49 -0.65 11.19
CA ASP A 154 -20.53 -1.51 10.65
C ASP A 154 -19.92 -2.82 10.16
N ILE A 155 -20.24 -3.92 10.88
CA ILE A 155 -19.71 -5.25 10.56
C ILE A 155 -20.21 -5.78 9.20
N ASN A 156 -21.42 -5.43 8.79
CA ASN A 156 -21.94 -5.84 7.50
C ASN A 156 -21.19 -5.14 6.36
N ARG A 157 -20.89 -3.85 6.53
CA ARG A 157 -20.04 -3.10 5.61
C ARG A 157 -18.63 -3.69 5.55
N ALA A 158 -18.05 -4.05 6.68
CA ALA A 158 -16.73 -4.68 6.74
C ALA A 158 -16.67 -5.93 5.85
N TYR A 159 -17.68 -6.80 5.92
CA TYR A 159 -17.74 -8.02 5.10
C TYR A 159 -18.04 -7.72 3.63
N ARG A 160 -18.98 -6.82 3.33
CA ARG A 160 -19.30 -6.46 1.92
C ARG A 160 -18.10 -5.87 1.22
N MET A 161 -17.51 -4.83 1.79
CA MET A 161 -16.35 -4.14 1.22
C MET A 161 -15.13 -5.03 1.18
N GLY A 162 -14.86 -5.78 2.25
CA GLY A 162 -13.73 -6.69 2.31
C GLY A 162 -13.75 -7.77 1.22
N ARG A 163 -14.94 -8.22 0.80
CA ARG A 163 -15.10 -9.17 -0.32
C ARG A 163 -15.06 -8.50 -1.70
N ALA A 164 -15.52 -7.27 -1.79
CA ALA A 164 -15.69 -6.57 -3.06
C ALA A 164 -14.42 -5.83 -3.50
N ILE A 165 -13.54 -5.45 -2.56
CA ILE A 165 -12.25 -4.85 -2.87
C ILE A 165 -11.34 -5.89 -3.55
N GLN A 166 -10.83 -5.54 -4.73
CA GLN A 166 -9.98 -6.40 -5.56
C GLN A 166 -8.51 -6.34 -5.11
N ALA A 167 -8.25 -6.78 -3.90
CA ALA A 167 -6.91 -6.89 -3.33
C ALA A 167 -6.72 -8.27 -2.70
N GLY A 168 -5.51 -8.80 -2.77
CA GLY A 168 -5.19 -10.11 -2.22
C GLY A 168 -5.22 -10.17 -0.69
N ARG A 169 -5.05 -9.01 -0.05
CA ARG A 169 -5.26 -8.84 1.39
C ARG A 169 -6.08 -7.59 1.68
N VAL A 170 -7.11 -7.76 2.50
CA VAL A 170 -7.90 -6.63 3.02
C VAL A 170 -7.86 -6.67 4.55
N TRP A 171 -7.41 -5.58 5.14
CA TRP A 171 -7.44 -5.38 6.60
C TRP A 171 -8.65 -4.53 6.98
N THR A 172 -9.37 -4.93 8.01
CA THR A 172 -10.45 -4.11 8.55
C THR A 172 -10.12 -3.67 9.97
N ASN A 173 -10.12 -2.37 10.22
CA ASN A 173 -9.80 -1.72 11.50
C ASN A 173 -8.39 -2.08 12.04
N CYS A 174 -7.50 -2.52 11.16
CA CYS A 174 -6.08 -2.76 11.39
C CYS A 174 -5.32 -2.59 10.07
N TYR A 175 -4.00 -2.61 10.13
CA TYR A 175 -3.13 -2.61 8.95
C TYR A 175 -1.79 -3.26 9.24
N HIS A 176 -1.06 -3.72 8.22
CA HIS A 176 0.26 -4.35 8.31
C HIS A 176 0.34 -5.55 9.28
N GLN A 177 -0.74 -6.31 9.42
CA GLN A 177 -0.72 -7.56 10.18
C GLN A 177 -0.59 -8.76 9.24
N TYR A 178 0.42 -9.61 9.46
CA TYR A 178 0.77 -10.73 8.60
C TYR A 178 0.86 -12.04 9.39
N PRO A 179 -0.28 -12.61 9.83
CA PRO A 179 -0.25 -13.90 10.51
C PRO A 179 0.17 -15.01 9.55
N ALA A 180 1.09 -15.88 10.00
CA ALA A 180 1.70 -16.91 9.17
C ALA A 180 0.69 -17.90 8.55
N HIS A 181 -0.47 -18.09 9.16
CA HIS A 181 -1.53 -18.96 8.67
C HIS A 181 -2.45 -18.32 7.62
N ALA A 182 -2.26 -17.04 7.31
CA ALA A 182 -3.07 -16.33 6.31
C ALA A 182 -2.25 -16.08 5.04
N ALA A 183 -2.77 -16.51 3.90
CA ALA A 183 -2.11 -16.32 2.62
C ALA A 183 -1.91 -14.83 2.30
N PHE A 184 -0.75 -14.49 1.73
CA PHE A 184 -0.41 -13.16 1.27
C PHE A 184 -0.03 -13.19 -0.20
N GLY A 185 -0.51 -12.22 -0.97
CA GLY A 185 -0.18 -12.05 -2.38
C GLY A 185 -1.16 -11.13 -3.09
N GLY A 186 -0.87 -10.77 -4.33
CA GLY A 186 -1.58 -9.75 -5.08
C GLY A 186 -2.68 -10.28 -5.99
N TYR A 187 -3.60 -9.38 -6.33
CA TYR A 187 -4.51 -9.47 -7.47
C TYR A 187 -3.95 -8.61 -8.61
N LYS A 188 -4.51 -8.76 -9.81
CA LYS A 188 -4.18 -7.94 -10.98
C LYS A 188 -2.66 -7.94 -11.24
N LYS A 189 -2.05 -6.79 -11.50
CA LYS A 189 -0.60 -6.67 -11.76
C LYS A 189 0.29 -6.78 -10.50
N SER A 190 -0.31 -6.85 -9.31
CA SER A 190 0.47 -6.99 -8.07
C SER A 190 1.05 -8.40 -7.85
N GLY A 191 0.62 -9.41 -8.60
CA GLY A 191 1.24 -10.72 -8.55
C GLY A 191 0.28 -11.88 -8.74
N VAL A 192 0.84 -13.09 -8.89
CA VAL A 192 0.09 -14.32 -9.17
C VAL A 192 0.21 -15.37 -8.07
N GLY A 193 1.29 -15.40 -7.32
CA GLY A 193 1.54 -16.38 -6.26
C GLY A 193 0.94 -15.99 -4.91
N ARG A 194 1.12 -16.87 -3.94
CA ARG A 194 0.77 -16.61 -2.53
C ARG A 194 1.93 -17.05 -1.63
N GLU A 195 2.26 -16.18 -0.69
CA GLU A 195 3.19 -16.45 0.41
C GLU A 195 2.43 -16.79 1.68
N ASN A 196 3.11 -17.29 2.67
CA ASN A 196 2.53 -17.75 3.92
C ASN A 196 1.47 -18.86 3.70
N HIS A 197 0.81 -19.30 4.78
CA HIS A 197 -0.17 -20.37 4.69
C HIS A 197 0.43 -21.64 4.03
N LYS A 198 -0.31 -22.75 3.99
CA LYS A 198 0.12 -23.97 3.28
C LYS A 198 0.35 -23.77 1.78
N MET A 199 -0.27 -22.75 1.20
CA MET A 199 -0.12 -22.43 -0.23
C MET A 199 1.33 -22.09 -0.61
N ALA A 200 2.14 -21.57 0.33
CA ALA A 200 3.55 -21.32 0.06
C ALA A 200 4.31 -22.60 -0.29
N LEU A 201 3.91 -23.74 0.27
CA LEU A 201 4.55 -25.03 -0.02
C LEU A 201 4.36 -25.49 -1.47
N ASP A 202 3.27 -25.09 -2.11
CA ASP A 202 2.98 -25.46 -3.51
C ASP A 202 4.07 -24.97 -4.48
N HIS A 203 4.79 -23.89 -4.11
CA HIS A 203 5.90 -23.35 -4.89
C HIS A 203 7.22 -24.11 -4.74
N TYR A 204 7.33 -24.92 -3.68
CA TYR A 204 8.56 -25.67 -3.33
C TYR A 204 8.39 -27.18 -3.44
N GLN A 205 7.23 -27.65 -3.88
CA GLN A 205 6.90 -29.06 -3.98
C GLN A 205 6.34 -29.39 -5.38
N GLN A 206 6.48 -30.66 -5.76
CA GLN A 206 5.83 -31.21 -6.95
C GLN A 206 4.87 -32.33 -6.54
N THR A 207 3.65 -32.24 -7.00
CA THR A 207 2.66 -33.31 -6.78
C THR A 207 2.94 -34.48 -7.68
N LYS A 208 3.05 -35.69 -7.10
CA LYS A 208 3.16 -36.94 -7.80
C LYS A 208 1.98 -37.83 -7.42
N ASN A 209 1.31 -38.39 -8.41
CA ASN A 209 0.37 -39.47 -8.21
C ASN A 209 1.13 -40.81 -8.33
N LEU A 210 1.05 -41.63 -7.32
CA LEU A 210 1.56 -43.00 -7.32
C LEU A 210 0.39 -43.95 -7.14
N LEU A 211 0.06 -44.70 -8.21
CA LEU A 211 -0.96 -45.73 -8.20
C LEU A 211 -0.27 -47.07 -8.24
N VAL A 212 -0.54 -47.90 -7.24
CA VAL A 212 -0.04 -49.30 -7.20
C VAL A 212 -1.24 -50.23 -7.14
N SER A 213 -1.34 -51.12 -8.13
CA SER A 213 -2.36 -52.18 -8.13
C SER A 213 -1.77 -53.47 -7.60
N TYR A 214 -2.51 -54.15 -6.76
CA TYR A 214 -2.28 -55.55 -6.33
C TYR A 214 -3.19 -56.54 -7.08
N ASP A 215 -4.00 -56.06 -8.02
CA ASP A 215 -4.83 -56.92 -8.86
C ASP A 215 -3.95 -57.65 -9.89
N ILE A 216 -4.07 -59.00 -9.91
CA ILE A 216 -3.32 -59.89 -10.80
C ILE A 216 -4.07 -60.16 -12.10
N ASN A 217 -5.31 -59.71 -12.22
CA ASN A 217 -6.10 -59.91 -13.43
C ASN A 217 -5.69 -58.94 -14.55
N PRO A 218 -5.88 -59.29 -15.81
CA PRO A 218 -5.67 -58.38 -16.92
C PRO A 218 -6.56 -57.14 -16.80
N LEU A 219 -6.00 -55.98 -17.15
CA LEU A 219 -6.71 -54.69 -17.07
C LEU A 219 -7.91 -54.58 -18.06
N GLY A 220 -8.04 -55.50 -18.99
CA GLY A 220 -9.23 -55.60 -19.86
C GLY A 220 -9.34 -54.48 -20.92
N PHE A 221 -8.26 -53.85 -21.28
CA PHE A 221 -8.27 -52.78 -22.28
C PHE A 221 -8.33 -53.35 -23.72
N PHE A 222 -7.97 -54.62 -23.92
CA PHE A 222 -7.96 -55.31 -25.23
C PHE A 222 -8.40 -56.78 -25.05
#